data_0f834c1bdf4f3042dec4adb30e817f44
#
_entry.id   0f834c1bdf4f3042dec4adb30e817f44
#
_cell.length_a   1.000
_cell.length_b   1.000
_cell.length_c   1.000
_cell.angle_alpha   90.00
_cell.angle_beta   90.00
_cell.angle_gamma   90.00
#
_symmetry.space_group_name_H-M   'P 1'
#
loop_
_entity.id
_entity.type
_entity.pdbx_description
1 polymer ?
#
loop_
_entity_poly.entity_id
_entity_poly.type
_entity_poly.pdbx_seq_one_letter_code
_entity_poly.pdbx_strand_id
1 'polypeptide(L)'
;MSSLKSRAASIALLLFLAAPAICAAQEPAIPKPAGYVSDTAGIMGEWAAKTDNLCREIERQTASEVAVLTVKSTAPLDAQPYAQQVFDRWKIGKKGKDNGILILVAADDRKMWITTGYGVESVLPDGKVGEIRDRILRPLFRQGRYGEGIYLGVNAVGSVLAGGKMETPKGVARKNSGIPLPILLLLLLVAVPFLILRSILAGPFGAYRRGGGGGWYVGGGGFGGGGFGGGGFGGFGGGFSGGGGAGGGW
;
A
#
# COMPACT_ATOMS: atom_id res chain seq x y z
N MET A 1 -51.33 -42.73 17.04
CA MET A 1 -50.72 -41.53 17.69
C MET A 1 -49.18 -41.57 17.77
N SER A 2 -48.51 -42.69 17.54
CA SER A 2 -47.03 -42.78 17.59
C SER A 2 -46.30 -42.23 16.36
N SER A 3 -46.88 -42.32 15.15
CA SER A 3 -46.23 -41.94 13.91
C SER A 3 -46.13 -40.40 13.73
N LEU A 4 -47.06 -39.64 14.33
CA LEU A 4 -47.05 -38.15 14.24
C LEU A 4 -45.96 -37.54 15.10
N LYS A 5 -45.68 -38.14 16.27
CA LYS A 5 -44.61 -37.72 17.18
C LYS A 5 -43.23 -37.97 16.60
N SER A 6 -43.04 -39.11 15.89
CA SER A 6 -41.79 -39.41 15.20
C SER A 6 -41.50 -38.46 14.04
N ARG A 7 -42.50 -38.10 13.24
CA ARG A 7 -42.31 -37.11 12.13
C ARG A 7 -42.02 -35.69 12.62
N ALA A 8 -42.64 -35.27 13.73
CA ALA A 8 -42.37 -33.98 14.34
C ALA A 8 -40.92 -33.90 14.90
N ALA A 9 -40.43 -34.99 15.51
CA ALA A 9 -39.04 -35.06 16.00
C ALA A 9 -38.02 -35.02 14.86
N SER A 10 -38.30 -35.70 13.72
CA SER A 10 -37.41 -35.66 12.55
C SER A 10 -37.35 -34.29 11.87
N ILE A 11 -38.48 -33.58 11.82
CA ILE A 11 -38.54 -32.20 11.26
C ILE A 11 -37.79 -31.20 12.18
N ALA A 12 -37.93 -31.34 13.49
CA ALA A 12 -37.22 -30.52 14.46
C ALA A 12 -35.69 -30.74 14.40
N LEU A 13 -35.25 -32.00 14.18
CA LEU A 13 -33.86 -32.34 14.02
C LEU A 13 -33.26 -31.76 12.71
N LEU A 14 -34.04 -31.79 11.62
CA LEU A 14 -33.63 -31.18 10.33
C LEU A 14 -33.57 -29.67 10.38
N LEU A 15 -34.44 -29.01 11.11
CA LEU A 15 -34.41 -27.56 11.34
C LEU A 15 -33.22 -27.13 12.22
N PHE A 16 -32.78 -27.98 13.13
CA PHE A 16 -31.59 -27.70 13.97
C PHE A 16 -30.26 -27.85 13.22
N LEU A 17 -30.23 -28.71 12.19
CA LEU A 17 -29.06 -28.87 11.31
C LEU A 17 -28.91 -27.72 10.28
N ALA A 18 -29.97 -26.93 10.06
CA ALA A 18 -29.99 -25.79 9.15
C ALA A 18 -29.61 -24.44 9.83
N ALA A 19 -29.02 -24.49 11.03
CA ALA A 19 -28.47 -23.27 11.63
C ALA A 19 -27.42 -22.72 10.69
N PRO A 20 -27.59 -21.49 10.14
CA PRO A 20 -26.55 -20.88 9.32
C PRO A 20 -25.30 -20.78 10.17
N ALA A 21 -24.20 -21.36 9.72
CA ALA A 21 -22.88 -21.05 10.25
C ALA A 21 -22.71 -19.54 10.06
N ILE A 22 -22.97 -18.78 11.12
CA ILE A 22 -22.63 -17.36 11.16
C ILE A 22 -21.11 -17.35 11.05
N CYS A 23 -20.62 -17.19 9.82
CA CYS A 23 -19.23 -16.90 9.56
C CYS A 23 -18.99 -15.52 10.20
N ALA A 24 -18.60 -15.51 11.47
CA ALA A 24 -18.17 -14.29 12.14
C ALA A 24 -17.00 -13.78 11.33
N ALA A 25 -17.22 -12.72 10.57
CA ALA A 25 -16.15 -12.00 9.90
C ALA A 25 -15.18 -11.57 11.01
N GLN A 26 -14.02 -12.21 11.04
CA GLN A 26 -13.01 -11.98 12.05
C GLN A 26 -12.50 -10.54 11.82
N GLU A 27 -12.88 -9.60 12.70
CA GLU A 27 -12.35 -8.24 12.63
C GLU A 27 -10.82 -8.31 12.77
N PRO A 28 -10.08 -7.59 11.91
CA PRO A 28 -8.63 -7.58 11.99
C PRO A 28 -8.21 -7.03 13.36
N ALA A 29 -7.29 -7.72 14.02
CA ALA A 29 -6.75 -7.30 15.30
C ALA A 29 -5.87 -6.07 15.10
N ILE A 30 -6.41 -4.86 15.37
CA ILE A 30 -5.65 -3.63 15.36
C ILE A 30 -5.02 -3.43 16.74
N PRO A 31 -3.68 -3.42 16.84
CA PRO A 31 -2.99 -3.21 18.10
C PRO A 31 -3.22 -1.80 18.65
N LYS A 32 -3.06 -1.62 19.95
CA LYS A 32 -3.05 -0.27 20.55
C LYS A 32 -1.73 0.41 20.22
N PRO A 33 -1.72 1.74 19.99
CA PRO A 33 -0.48 2.45 19.76
C PRO A 33 0.41 2.39 21.00
N ALA A 34 1.68 2.03 20.83
CA ALA A 34 2.69 2.02 21.87
C ALA A 34 3.45 3.36 21.97
N GLY A 35 3.36 4.18 20.91
CA GLY A 35 3.99 5.47 20.71
C GLY A 35 3.76 5.89 19.28
N TYR A 36 4.62 6.75 18.76
CA TYR A 36 4.60 7.06 17.32
C TYR A 36 4.98 5.84 16.48
N VAL A 37 5.82 4.96 17.03
CA VAL A 37 6.24 3.71 16.41
C VAL A 37 5.71 2.53 17.21
N SER A 38 4.97 1.67 16.54
CA SER A 38 4.45 0.40 17.04
C SER A 38 4.97 -0.75 16.19
N ASP A 39 6.10 -1.33 16.60
CA ASP A 39 6.76 -2.43 15.88
C ASP A 39 6.28 -3.80 16.40
N THR A 40 5.07 -4.20 15.99
CA THR A 40 4.50 -5.50 16.42
C THR A 40 5.02 -6.68 15.60
N ALA A 41 5.60 -6.42 14.43
CA ALA A 41 6.29 -7.43 13.63
C ALA A 41 7.73 -7.70 14.09
N GLY A 42 8.32 -6.79 14.88
CA GLY A 42 9.70 -6.92 15.36
C GLY A 42 10.76 -6.75 14.27
N ILE A 43 10.46 -5.99 13.21
CA ILE A 43 11.35 -5.85 12.05
C ILE A 43 12.19 -4.58 12.05
N MET A 44 11.98 -3.68 13.01
CA MET A 44 12.69 -2.41 13.06
C MET A 44 13.97 -2.43 13.88
N GLY A 45 14.08 -3.32 14.88
CA GLY A 45 15.26 -3.40 15.74
C GLY A 45 15.64 -2.06 16.36
N GLU A 46 16.91 -1.68 16.28
CA GLU A 46 17.44 -0.40 16.82
C GLU A 46 16.82 0.85 16.16
N TRP A 47 16.23 0.71 14.98
CA TRP A 47 15.62 1.82 14.25
C TRP A 47 14.29 2.28 14.86
N ALA A 48 13.63 1.43 15.67
CA ALA A 48 12.35 1.78 16.27
C ALA A 48 12.46 3.04 17.15
N ALA A 49 13.41 3.06 18.08
CA ALA A 49 13.63 4.22 18.97
C ALA A 49 14.10 5.46 18.19
N LYS A 50 14.99 5.29 17.18
CA LYS A 50 15.45 6.38 16.33
C LYS A 50 14.29 7.01 15.56
N THR A 51 13.39 6.17 15.04
CA THR A 51 12.21 6.60 14.26
C THR A 51 11.19 7.30 15.16
N ASP A 52 10.95 6.78 16.38
CA ASP A 52 10.03 7.40 17.35
C ASP A 52 10.49 8.82 17.72
N ASN A 53 11.79 9.00 17.99
CA ASN A 53 12.36 10.32 18.24
C ASN A 53 12.23 11.26 17.02
N LEU A 54 12.43 10.75 15.82
CA LEU A 54 12.25 11.52 14.57
C LEU A 54 10.80 11.95 14.39
N CYS A 55 9.83 11.08 14.65
CA CYS A 55 8.40 11.43 14.57
C CYS A 55 8.05 12.56 15.56
N ARG A 56 8.58 12.52 16.79
CA ARG A 56 8.42 13.61 17.79
C ARG A 56 9.01 14.93 17.28
N GLU A 57 10.16 14.87 16.66
CA GLU A 57 10.81 16.05 16.10
C GLU A 57 10.00 16.65 14.95
N ILE A 58 9.49 15.81 14.04
CA ILE A 58 8.61 16.23 12.95
C ILE A 58 7.35 16.90 13.48
N GLU A 59 6.73 16.33 14.53
CA GLU A 59 5.55 16.94 15.13
C GLU A 59 5.86 18.31 15.74
N ARG A 60 7.00 18.45 16.43
CA ARG A 60 7.42 19.76 16.99
C ARG A 60 7.62 20.82 15.92
N GLN A 61 8.20 20.45 14.79
CA GLN A 61 8.56 21.38 13.70
C GLN A 61 7.38 21.73 12.80
N THR A 62 6.52 20.74 12.50
CA THR A 62 5.49 20.87 11.47
C THR A 62 4.06 20.81 12.02
N ALA A 63 3.91 20.49 13.31
CA ALA A 63 2.66 20.17 13.97
C ALA A 63 1.94 18.93 13.39
N SER A 64 2.51 18.24 12.40
CA SER A 64 1.94 17.03 11.80
C SER A 64 2.34 15.79 12.58
N GLU A 65 1.43 14.84 12.73
CA GLU A 65 1.66 13.59 13.44
C GLU A 65 1.99 12.47 12.46
N VAL A 66 3.16 11.86 12.62
CA VAL A 66 3.59 10.70 11.82
C VAL A 66 3.61 9.47 12.70
N ALA A 67 2.80 8.48 12.35
CA ALA A 67 2.74 7.18 13.03
C ALA A 67 3.30 6.07 12.13
N VAL A 68 3.92 5.08 12.75
CA VAL A 68 4.43 3.87 12.08
C VAL A 68 3.85 2.65 12.77
N LEU A 69 3.28 1.75 11.98
CA LEU A 69 2.83 0.45 12.43
C LEU A 69 3.45 -0.65 11.58
N THR A 70 4.14 -1.57 12.22
CA THR A 70 4.52 -2.83 11.57
C THR A 70 3.70 -3.96 12.13
N VAL A 71 3.16 -4.80 11.26
CA VAL A 71 2.42 -6.02 11.60
C VAL A 71 2.97 -7.19 10.80
N LYS A 72 2.74 -8.42 11.26
CA LYS A 72 3.09 -9.61 10.49
C LYS A 72 2.22 -9.69 9.24
N SER A 73 0.91 -9.63 9.39
CA SER A 73 -0.06 -9.67 8.30
C SER A 73 -1.24 -8.75 8.57
N THR A 74 -1.89 -8.27 7.51
CA THR A 74 -3.14 -7.50 7.57
C THR A 74 -4.37 -8.36 7.36
N ALA A 75 -4.19 -9.67 7.09
CA ALA A 75 -5.31 -10.57 6.82
C ALA A 75 -6.40 -10.49 7.91
N PRO A 76 -7.67 -10.55 7.56
CA PRO A 76 -8.21 -10.85 6.23
C PRO A 76 -8.31 -9.64 5.27
N LEU A 77 -7.87 -8.46 5.68
CA LEU A 77 -7.93 -7.23 4.87
C LEU A 77 -6.67 -7.05 4.03
N ASP A 78 -6.82 -6.29 2.93
CA ASP A 78 -5.67 -5.72 2.24
C ASP A 78 -5.05 -4.58 3.05
N ALA A 79 -3.79 -4.23 2.72
CA ALA A 79 -3.03 -3.22 3.45
C ALA A 79 -3.71 -1.85 3.49
N GLN A 80 -4.39 -1.43 2.41
CA GLN A 80 -5.11 -0.14 2.36
C GLN A 80 -6.27 -0.07 3.35
N PRO A 81 -7.29 -0.94 3.29
CA PRO A 81 -8.42 -0.88 4.23
C PRO A 81 -7.97 -1.13 5.68
N TYR A 82 -6.94 -1.94 5.90
CA TYR A 82 -6.37 -2.13 7.22
C TYR A 82 -5.72 -0.84 7.74
N ALA A 83 -4.90 -0.17 6.92
CA ALA A 83 -4.27 1.10 7.26
C ALA A 83 -5.31 2.18 7.57
N GLN A 84 -6.41 2.24 6.80
CA GLN A 84 -7.50 3.18 7.05
C GLN A 84 -8.14 2.92 8.42
N GLN A 85 -8.44 1.66 8.76
CA GLN A 85 -9.01 1.32 10.07
C GLN A 85 -8.05 1.64 11.22
N VAL A 86 -6.73 1.43 11.03
CA VAL A 86 -5.72 1.84 12.01
C VAL A 86 -5.71 3.35 12.18
N PHE A 87 -5.67 4.10 11.08
CA PHE A 87 -5.68 5.56 11.07
C PHE A 87 -6.87 6.12 11.84
N ASP A 88 -8.07 5.60 11.55
CA ASP A 88 -9.31 6.03 12.18
C ASP A 88 -9.39 5.62 13.66
N ARG A 89 -8.90 4.42 14.01
CA ARG A 89 -8.94 3.92 15.39
C ARG A 89 -7.89 4.59 16.27
N TRP A 90 -6.72 4.90 15.75
CA TRP A 90 -5.65 5.58 16.46
C TRP A 90 -5.85 7.09 16.50
N LYS A 91 -6.69 7.65 15.64
CA LYS A 91 -6.97 9.10 15.54
C LYS A 91 -5.73 9.91 15.19
N ILE A 92 -4.96 9.43 14.22
CA ILE A 92 -3.71 10.03 13.82
C ILE A 92 -3.95 11.40 13.19
N GLY A 93 -3.25 12.43 13.69
CA GLY A 93 -3.42 13.82 13.29
C GLY A 93 -4.24 14.63 14.28
N LYS A 94 -4.10 15.95 14.25
CA LYS A 94 -4.77 16.85 15.21
C LYS A 94 -6.17 17.17 14.75
N LYS A 95 -7.11 17.15 15.69
CA LYS A 95 -8.53 17.47 15.43
C LYS A 95 -8.68 18.80 14.71
N GLY A 96 -9.38 18.79 13.58
CA GLY A 96 -9.65 19.99 12.77
C GLY A 96 -8.44 20.45 11.92
N LYS A 97 -7.29 19.79 12.03
CA LYS A 97 -6.13 20.00 11.14
C LYS A 97 -5.95 18.84 10.18
N ASP A 98 -6.38 17.63 10.55
CA ASP A 98 -6.32 16.40 9.77
C ASP A 98 -4.92 16.14 9.17
N ASN A 99 -3.89 16.48 9.97
CA ASN A 99 -2.48 16.52 9.57
C ASN A 99 -1.72 15.25 10.02
N GLY A 100 -2.38 14.13 9.98
CA GLY A 100 -1.82 12.83 10.30
C GLY A 100 -1.22 12.10 9.11
N ILE A 101 -0.21 11.28 9.34
CA ILE A 101 0.36 10.34 8.37
C ILE A 101 0.57 9.00 9.07
N LEU A 102 0.16 7.90 8.43
CA LEU A 102 0.44 6.55 8.89
C LEU A 102 1.29 5.81 7.86
N ILE A 103 2.39 5.21 8.30
CA ILE A 103 3.17 4.25 7.50
C ILE A 103 2.90 2.87 8.06
N LEU A 104 2.16 2.05 7.30
CA LEU A 104 1.88 0.64 7.60
C LEU A 104 2.82 -0.26 6.82
N VAL A 105 3.39 -1.27 7.50
CA VAL A 105 4.20 -2.32 6.88
C VAL A 105 3.71 -3.68 7.36
N ALA A 106 3.23 -4.52 6.45
CA ALA A 106 2.84 -5.91 6.68
C ALA A 106 3.96 -6.83 6.16
N ALA A 107 4.78 -7.35 7.08
CA ALA A 107 6.05 -7.99 6.75
C ALA A 107 5.87 -9.30 5.99
N ASP A 108 5.00 -10.18 6.44
CA ASP A 108 4.76 -11.50 5.85
C ASP A 108 3.99 -11.38 4.52
N ASP A 109 3.09 -10.38 4.42
CA ASP A 109 2.33 -10.08 3.20
C ASP A 109 3.20 -9.38 2.15
N ARG A 110 4.37 -8.85 2.52
CA ARG A 110 5.21 -7.95 1.71
C ARG A 110 4.41 -6.79 1.12
N LYS A 111 3.57 -6.20 1.94
CA LYS A 111 2.72 -5.05 1.58
C LYS A 111 2.97 -3.88 2.51
N MET A 112 2.93 -2.69 1.95
CA MET A 112 2.99 -1.44 2.70
C MET A 112 1.92 -0.48 2.22
N TRP A 113 1.49 0.40 3.11
CA TRP A 113 0.59 1.49 2.78
C TRP A 113 0.94 2.74 3.57
N ILE A 114 0.93 3.88 2.90
CA ILE A 114 1.08 5.18 3.56
C ILE A 114 -0.24 5.90 3.41
N THR A 115 -0.90 6.19 4.53
CA THR A 115 -2.15 6.96 4.57
C THR A 115 -1.84 8.40 4.96
N THR A 116 -2.46 9.36 4.28
CA THR A 116 -2.34 10.80 4.56
C THR A 116 -3.68 11.37 4.96
N GLY A 117 -3.68 12.24 5.97
CA GLY A 117 -4.85 13.05 6.32
C GLY A 117 -5.04 14.22 5.37
N TYR A 118 -6.26 14.73 5.27
CA TYR A 118 -6.62 15.84 4.36
C TYR A 118 -5.73 17.08 4.52
N GLY A 119 -5.33 17.40 5.75
CA GLY A 119 -4.56 18.61 6.04
C GLY A 119 -3.13 18.59 5.50
N VAL A 120 -2.60 17.43 5.10
CA VAL A 120 -1.24 17.30 4.55
C VAL A 120 -1.23 17.04 3.04
N GLU A 121 -2.37 16.77 2.41
CA GLU A 121 -2.45 16.42 0.98
C GLU A 121 -1.89 17.52 0.06
N SER A 122 -2.03 18.78 0.43
CA SER A 122 -1.49 19.90 -0.35
C SER A 122 0.03 19.91 -0.40
N VAL A 123 0.70 19.41 0.66
CA VAL A 123 2.17 19.37 0.79
C VAL A 123 2.71 18.00 0.42
N LEU A 124 2.00 16.95 0.82
CA LEU A 124 2.34 15.55 0.62
C LEU A 124 1.23 14.81 -0.17
N PRO A 125 1.00 15.15 -1.45
CA PRO A 125 0.01 14.46 -2.29
C PRO A 125 0.44 13.04 -2.59
N ASP A 126 -0.52 12.18 -3.02
CA ASP A 126 -0.31 10.76 -3.31
C ASP A 126 0.88 10.47 -4.24
N GLY A 127 1.13 11.36 -5.20
CA GLY A 127 2.29 11.24 -6.08
C GLY A 127 3.63 11.29 -5.34
N LYS A 128 3.77 12.20 -4.36
CA LYS A 128 4.96 12.29 -3.50
C LYS A 128 5.06 11.10 -2.54
N VAL A 129 3.95 10.66 -1.99
CA VAL A 129 3.87 9.46 -1.16
C VAL A 129 4.34 8.25 -1.96
N GLY A 130 3.85 8.10 -3.20
CA GLY A 130 4.29 7.07 -4.13
C GLY A 130 5.78 7.13 -4.45
N GLU A 131 6.33 8.33 -4.58
CA GLU A 131 7.77 8.55 -4.80
C GLU A 131 8.61 8.10 -3.60
N ILE A 132 8.20 8.42 -2.36
CA ILE A 132 8.85 7.95 -1.13
C ILE A 132 8.82 6.42 -1.07
N ARG A 133 7.67 5.80 -1.32
CA ARG A 133 7.51 4.35 -1.40
C ARG A 133 8.49 3.73 -2.40
N ASP A 134 8.53 4.23 -3.63
CA ASP A 134 9.24 3.60 -4.74
C ASP A 134 10.75 3.87 -4.72
N ARG A 135 11.18 5.03 -4.21
CA ARG A 135 12.59 5.42 -4.19
C ARG A 135 13.31 5.07 -2.89
N ILE A 136 12.58 4.93 -1.77
CA ILE A 136 13.18 4.70 -0.46
C ILE A 136 12.72 3.37 0.13
N LEU A 137 11.42 3.21 0.41
CA LEU A 137 10.93 2.04 1.14
C LEU A 137 11.12 0.74 0.36
N ARG A 138 10.59 0.68 -0.86
CA ARG A 138 10.60 -0.55 -1.67
C ARG A 138 12.02 -1.11 -1.95
N PRO A 139 13.03 -0.30 -2.32
CA PRO A 139 14.37 -0.81 -2.55
C PRO A 139 15.04 -1.37 -1.30
N LEU A 140 14.83 -0.73 -0.13
CA LEU A 140 15.39 -1.18 1.14
C LEU A 140 14.66 -2.42 1.67
N PHE A 141 13.34 -2.49 1.52
CA PHE A 141 12.56 -3.66 1.91
C PHE A 141 12.91 -4.89 1.09
N ARG A 142 13.18 -4.75 -0.20
CA ARG A 142 13.72 -5.85 -1.04
C ARG A 142 15.07 -6.37 -0.58
N GLN A 143 15.83 -5.57 0.16
CA GLN A 143 17.11 -5.95 0.76
C GLN A 143 16.95 -6.47 2.20
N GLY A 144 15.72 -6.55 2.74
CA GLY A 144 15.46 -6.90 4.13
C GLY A 144 15.79 -5.80 5.14
N ARG A 145 16.15 -4.60 4.69
CA ARG A 145 16.53 -3.43 5.53
C ARG A 145 15.28 -2.63 5.93
N TYR A 146 14.36 -3.30 6.64
CA TYR A 146 13.05 -2.72 6.97
C TYR A 146 13.15 -1.49 7.87
N GLY A 147 13.82 -1.62 9.01
CA GLY A 147 13.94 -0.53 9.99
C GLY A 147 14.60 0.72 9.41
N GLU A 148 15.68 0.55 8.66
CA GLU A 148 16.34 1.66 7.98
C GLU A 148 15.45 2.29 6.89
N GLY A 149 14.75 1.46 6.11
CA GLY A 149 13.81 1.94 5.11
C GLY A 149 12.71 2.79 5.71
N ILE A 150 12.10 2.34 6.82
CA ILE A 150 11.07 3.08 7.54
C ILE A 150 11.63 4.40 8.07
N TYR A 151 12.80 4.38 8.71
CA TYR A 151 13.44 5.59 9.22
C TYR A 151 13.68 6.64 8.13
N LEU A 152 14.25 6.22 7.00
CA LEU A 152 14.50 7.10 5.87
C LEU A 152 13.21 7.57 5.20
N GLY A 153 12.18 6.73 5.16
CA GLY A 153 10.84 7.11 4.69
C GLY A 153 10.21 8.17 5.56
N VAL A 154 10.25 8.02 6.89
CA VAL A 154 9.77 9.03 7.86
C VAL A 154 10.57 10.33 7.71
N ASN A 155 11.90 10.25 7.55
CA ASN A 155 12.73 11.44 7.33
C ASN A 155 12.36 12.19 6.05
N ALA A 156 12.08 11.46 4.96
CA ALA A 156 11.63 12.06 3.71
C ALA A 156 10.26 12.73 3.85
N VAL A 157 9.31 12.09 4.57
CA VAL A 157 8.02 12.69 4.91
C VAL A 157 8.23 13.99 5.71
N GLY A 158 9.05 13.97 6.76
CA GLY A 158 9.35 15.13 7.58
C GLY A 158 9.97 16.28 6.77
N SER A 159 10.91 15.97 5.89
CA SER A 159 11.55 16.97 5.00
C SER A 159 10.53 17.67 4.09
N VAL A 160 9.61 16.89 3.52
CA VAL A 160 8.54 17.43 2.66
C VAL A 160 7.58 18.31 3.46
N LEU A 161 7.17 17.86 4.66
CA LEU A 161 6.28 18.62 5.54
C LEU A 161 6.90 19.95 6.00
N ALA A 162 8.22 19.98 6.18
CA ALA A 162 8.97 21.20 6.50
C ALA A 162 9.21 22.12 5.28
N GLY A 163 8.62 21.81 4.11
CA GLY A 163 8.81 22.58 2.87
C GLY A 163 10.13 22.31 2.15
N GLY A 164 10.90 21.31 2.58
CA GLY A 164 12.13 20.87 1.96
C GLY A 164 11.92 20.00 0.72
N LYS A 165 13.03 19.70 0.04
CA LYS A 165 13.03 18.71 -1.05
C LYS A 165 13.28 17.31 -0.45
N MET A 166 12.63 16.30 -1.04
CA MET A 166 12.90 14.93 -0.70
C MET A 166 14.34 14.56 -1.10
N GLU A 167 15.19 14.30 -0.12
CA GLU A 167 16.53 13.79 -0.36
C GLU A 167 16.46 12.24 -0.40
N THR A 168 16.80 11.68 -1.56
CA THR A 168 17.01 10.23 -1.67
C THR A 168 18.42 9.91 -1.15
N PRO A 169 18.56 9.05 -0.15
CA PRO A 169 19.87 8.66 0.39
C PRO A 169 20.79 8.10 -0.69
N LYS A 170 22.04 8.58 -0.70
CA LYS A 170 23.10 8.04 -1.57
C LYS A 170 23.28 6.55 -1.25
N GLY A 171 22.95 5.66 -2.18
CA GLY A 171 23.00 4.20 -2.00
C GLY A 171 21.66 3.47 -2.16
N VAL A 172 20.53 4.18 -2.14
CA VAL A 172 19.21 3.66 -2.52
C VAL A 172 18.93 3.91 -4.02
N ALA A 173 19.95 4.40 -4.74
CA ALA A 173 19.86 4.67 -6.18
C ALA A 173 19.24 3.47 -6.90
N ARG A 174 18.16 3.73 -7.61
CA ARG A 174 17.50 2.81 -8.52
C ARG A 174 18.59 2.19 -9.40
N LYS A 175 18.89 0.89 -9.20
CA LYS A 175 19.66 0.14 -10.19
C LYS A 175 18.83 0.26 -11.47
N ASN A 176 19.26 1.11 -12.38
CA ASN A 176 18.62 1.25 -13.67
C ASN A 176 18.60 -0.15 -14.28
N SER A 177 17.42 -0.78 -14.30
CA SER A 177 17.15 -2.04 -14.99
C SER A 177 17.01 -1.80 -16.51
N GLY A 178 17.61 -0.74 -17.00
CA GLY A 178 17.84 -0.57 -18.43
C GLY A 178 18.75 -1.69 -18.90
N ILE A 179 18.38 -2.34 -19.98
CA ILE A 179 19.26 -3.34 -20.64
C ILE A 179 20.62 -2.64 -20.84
N PRO A 180 21.73 -3.17 -20.29
CA PRO A 180 23.04 -2.54 -20.46
C PRO A 180 23.31 -2.35 -21.94
N LEU A 181 23.84 -1.19 -22.29
CA LEU A 181 24.12 -0.82 -23.67
C LEU A 181 24.80 -1.95 -24.49
N PRO A 182 25.79 -2.71 -23.94
CA PRO A 182 26.40 -3.82 -24.67
C PRO A 182 25.41 -4.97 -24.95
N ILE A 183 24.44 -5.24 -24.07
CA ILE A 183 23.42 -6.27 -24.31
C ILE A 183 22.42 -5.79 -25.35
N LEU A 184 22.06 -4.50 -25.36
CA LEU A 184 21.21 -3.90 -26.38
C LEU A 184 21.88 -3.95 -27.76
N LEU A 185 23.19 -3.64 -27.83
CA LEU A 185 23.97 -3.73 -29.06
C LEU A 185 24.10 -5.18 -29.55
N LEU A 186 24.29 -6.15 -28.64
CA LEU A 186 24.36 -7.57 -28.98
C LEU A 186 23.00 -8.05 -29.53
N LEU A 187 21.89 -7.67 -28.90
CA LEU A 187 20.53 -7.97 -29.39
C LEU A 187 20.29 -7.38 -30.77
N LEU A 188 20.74 -6.15 -31.01
CA LEU A 188 20.59 -5.48 -32.32
C LEU A 188 21.46 -6.17 -33.39
N LEU A 189 22.69 -6.59 -33.02
CA LEU A 189 23.62 -7.28 -33.91
C LEU A 189 23.10 -8.66 -34.35
N VAL A 190 22.28 -9.32 -33.52
CA VAL A 190 21.65 -10.60 -33.88
C VAL A 190 20.29 -10.40 -34.56
N ALA A 191 19.46 -9.48 -34.05
CA ALA A 191 18.10 -9.27 -34.56
C ALA A 191 18.08 -8.67 -35.95
N VAL A 192 18.98 -7.73 -36.29
CA VAL A 192 19.01 -7.08 -37.60
C VAL A 192 19.37 -8.06 -38.73
N PRO A 193 20.46 -8.87 -38.64
CA PRO A 193 20.75 -9.88 -39.66
C PRO A 193 19.66 -10.93 -39.78
N PHE A 194 19.04 -11.33 -38.67
CA PHE A 194 17.94 -12.29 -38.67
C PHE A 194 16.71 -11.74 -39.40
N LEU A 195 16.35 -10.46 -39.18
CA LEU A 195 15.25 -9.81 -39.92
C LEU A 195 15.56 -9.65 -41.40
N ILE A 196 16.80 -9.31 -41.77
CA ILE A 196 17.25 -9.22 -43.14
C ILE A 196 17.20 -10.59 -43.80
N LEU A 197 17.73 -11.63 -43.14
CA LEU A 197 17.68 -13.01 -43.68
C LEU A 197 16.25 -13.49 -43.84
N ARG A 198 15.36 -13.21 -42.90
CA ARG A 198 13.93 -13.51 -43.02
C ARG A 198 13.27 -12.78 -44.17
N SER A 199 13.63 -11.52 -44.43
CA SER A 199 13.08 -10.73 -45.54
C SER A 199 13.55 -11.24 -46.92
N ILE A 200 14.78 -11.79 -46.96
CA ILE A 200 15.34 -12.40 -48.18
C ILE A 200 14.72 -13.78 -48.44
N LEU A 201 14.54 -14.59 -47.37
CA LEU A 201 13.94 -15.93 -47.48
C LEU A 201 12.41 -15.90 -47.66
N ALA A 202 11.75 -14.87 -47.13
CA ALA A 202 10.35 -14.59 -47.40
C ALA A 202 10.25 -13.84 -48.74
N GLY A 203 10.47 -14.55 -49.83
CA GLY A 203 10.37 -14.01 -51.18
C GLY A 203 9.03 -13.29 -51.44
N PRO A 204 8.93 -12.47 -52.50
CA PRO A 204 7.74 -11.67 -52.78
C PRO A 204 6.60 -12.53 -53.35
N PHE A 205 6.08 -13.44 -52.51
CA PHE A 205 4.89 -14.22 -52.88
C PHE A 205 3.71 -13.85 -51.99
N GLY A 206 2.81 -13.14 -52.63
CA GLY A 206 1.40 -13.16 -52.27
C GLY A 206 1.00 -12.14 -51.22
N ALA A 207 0.65 -11.02 -51.63
CA ALA A 207 -0.61 -10.67 -52.32
C ALA A 207 -1.79 -10.54 -51.36
N TYR A 208 -2.34 -9.36 -51.36
CA TYR A 208 -3.78 -9.06 -51.29
C TYR A 208 -4.65 -9.85 -50.32
N ARG A 209 -4.95 -9.21 -49.20
CA ARG A 209 -6.29 -9.18 -48.56
C ARG A 209 -6.32 -7.98 -47.66
N ARG A 210 -6.87 -6.90 -48.05
CA ARG A 210 -8.23 -6.36 -48.05
C ARG A 210 -8.97 -6.61 -46.71
N GLY A 211 -9.21 -5.54 -46.02
CA GLY A 211 -10.43 -5.35 -45.22
C GLY A 211 -10.30 -5.53 -43.74
N GLY A 212 -10.71 -4.51 -43.01
CA GLY A 212 -11.16 -4.64 -41.64
C GLY A 212 -10.59 -3.59 -40.72
N GLY A 213 -11.23 -2.42 -40.68
CA GLY A 213 -11.02 -1.42 -39.63
C GLY A 213 -11.46 -1.98 -38.26
N GLY A 214 -10.73 -1.66 -37.22
CA GLY A 214 -11.09 -1.92 -35.85
C GLY A 214 -10.54 -0.81 -34.99
N GLY A 215 -11.40 0.15 -34.67
CA GLY A 215 -11.06 1.28 -33.82
C GLY A 215 -10.77 0.83 -32.38
N TRP A 216 -9.75 1.39 -31.82
CA TRP A 216 -9.41 1.26 -30.41
C TRP A 216 -10.22 2.29 -29.62
N TYR A 217 -11.22 1.84 -28.88
CA TYR A 217 -11.92 2.65 -27.91
C TYR A 217 -11.15 2.60 -26.58
N VAL A 218 -10.59 3.72 -26.19
CA VAL A 218 -10.11 3.95 -24.82
C VAL A 218 -11.31 4.40 -23.99
N GLY A 219 -11.84 3.50 -23.18
CA GLY A 219 -12.89 3.78 -22.22
C GLY A 219 -12.27 4.25 -20.91
N GLY A 220 -12.45 5.54 -20.57
CA GLY A 220 -12.19 6.07 -19.25
C GLY A 220 -13.34 5.72 -18.31
N GLY A 221 -13.05 5.03 -17.19
CA GLY A 221 -13.98 4.77 -16.12
C GLY A 221 -13.60 5.57 -14.89
N GLY A 222 -14.39 6.61 -14.56
CA GLY A 222 -14.30 7.33 -13.32
C GLY A 222 -15.03 6.57 -12.22
N PHE A 223 -14.46 6.52 -11.02
CA PHE A 223 -15.14 6.03 -9.82
C PHE A 223 -15.33 7.19 -8.86
N GLY A 224 -16.59 7.47 -8.58
CA GLY A 224 -17.05 8.45 -7.62
C GLY A 224 -17.01 7.91 -6.20
N GLY A 225 -16.87 8.82 -5.24
CA GLY A 225 -16.70 8.60 -3.83
C GLY A 225 -17.99 8.24 -3.08
N GLY A 226 -17.81 7.78 -1.84
CA GLY A 226 -18.83 7.63 -0.83
C GLY A 226 -18.19 7.62 0.55
N GLY A 227 -18.42 8.66 1.33
CA GLY A 227 -17.92 8.78 2.68
C GLY A 227 -18.92 8.23 3.69
N PHE A 228 -18.43 7.75 4.85
CA PHE A 228 -19.17 7.63 6.10
C PHE A 228 -18.27 7.91 7.29
N GLY A 229 -18.78 8.66 8.24
CA GLY A 229 -18.09 9.15 9.41
C GLY A 229 -18.35 8.32 10.67
N GLY A 230 -17.63 8.62 11.73
CA GLY A 230 -17.95 8.24 13.11
C GLY A 230 -16.78 8.01 14.04
N GLY A 231 -16.51 8.95 14.93
CA GLY A 231 -16.31 8.94 16.37
C GLY A 231 -15.15 8.22 17.08
N GLY A 232 -14.18 8.98 17.47
CA GLY A 232 -13.43 9.12 18.71
C GLY A 232 -12.59 8.00 19.34
N PHE A 233 -11.26 8.30 19.61
CA PHE A 233 -10.57 8.00 20.87
C PHE A 233 -9.16 8.59 20.90
N GLY A 234 -8.71 9.08 22.10
CA GLY A 234 -7.50 9.84 22.29
C GLY A 234 -6.22 8.99 22.38
N GLY A 235 -5.22 9.47 21.69
CA GLY A 235 -3.85 8.98 21.56
C GLY A 235 -3.10 9.78 20.51
N PHE A 236 -3.70 9.98 19.39
CA PHE A 236 -3.38 10.96 18.38
C PHE A 236 -4.51 11.99 18.34
N GLY A 237 -4.27 13.18 17.85
CA GLY A 237 -5.12 14.34 18.04
C GLY A 237 -6.48 14.39 17.33
N GLY A 238 -6.91 13.30 16.66
CA GLY A 238 -8.25 13.19 16.09
C GLY A 238 -8.41 13.69 14.67
N GLY A 239 -7.40 13.50 13.81
CA GLY A 239 -7.46 13.79 12.38
C GLY A 239 -8.26 12.78 11.58
N PHE A 240 -8.72 13.17 10.39
CA PHE A 240 -9.40 12.34 9.41
C PHE A 240 -8.58 12.18 8.14
N SER A 241 -8.69 11.01 7.52
CA SER A 241 -8.15 10.74 6.19
C SER A 241 -9.29 10.36 5.25
N GLY A 242 -9.26 10.88 4.02
CA GLY A 242 -10.18 10.48 2.95
C GLY A 242 -9.81 9.19 2.24
N GLY A 243 -8.86 8.42 2.79
CA GLY A 243 -8.33 7.26 2.11
C GLY A 243 -7.22 7.60 1.10
N GLY A 244 -6.73 8.83 1.10
CA GLY A 244 -5.55 9.25 0.33
C GLY A 244 -4.30 8.50 0.76
N GLY A 245 -3.32 8.43 -0.13
CA GLY A 245 -2.06 7.75 0.13
C GLY A 245 -1.58 6.87 -1.01
N ALA A 246 -0.50 6.13 -0.76
CA ALA A 246 0.03 5.20 -1.73
C ALA A 246 0.60 3.95 -1.06
N GLY A 247 0.38 2.81 -1.68
CA GLY A 247 0.88 1.54 -1.19
C GLY A 247 1.27 0.56 -2.28
N GLY A 248 1.60 -0.64 -1.89
CA GLY A 248 1.94 -1.73 -2.78
C GLY A 248 2.90 -2.74 -2.17
N GLY A 249 3.29 -3.74 -2.96
CA GLY A 249 4.24 -4.77 -2.56
C GLY A 249 5.69 -4.42 -2.91
N TRP A 250 6.63 -5.22 -2.34
CA TRP A 250 8.06 -5.18 -2.65
C TRP A 250 8.65 -6.55 -2.94
#